data_2037db815eeda49e700d438b7e7be7cf
#
_entry.id   2037db815eeda49e700d438b7e7be7cf
#
_cell.length_a   1.000
_cell.length_b   1.000
_cell.length_c   1.000
_cell.angle_alpha   90.00
_cell.angle_beta   90.00
_cell.angle_gamma   90.00
#
_symmetry.space_group_name_H-M   'P 1'
#
loop_
_entity.id
_entity.type
_entity.pdbx_description
1 polymer ?
#
loop_
_entity_poly.entity_id
_entity_poly.type
_entity_poly.pdbx_seq_one_letter_code
_entity_poly.pdbx_strand_id
1 'polypeptide(L)'
;MEPILSVIGYPQKTYVKHVELDDGSFADVAVHSCADGAGAVLAYRYTGAEFSQKSVLSIQPLIDSYGVNSTGTLLVVEENRVSASNDPTLIGMNIFESERLMSIRRSNRADKLIRVYAPKGIEQCYGMYSHGRNYSLYAYVPARQVY
;
A
#
# COMPACT_ATOMS: atom_id res chain seq x y z
N MET A 1 9.57 -24.34 -6.97
CA MET A 1 8.80 -25.56 -6.64
C MET A 1 8.91 -25.99 -5.17
N GLU A 2 10.07 -25.86 -4.53
CA GLU A 2 10.29 -26.24 -3.12
C GLU A 2 9.26 -25.69 -2.08
N PRO A 3 8.83 -24.42 -2.14
CA PRO A 3 7.91 -23.90 -1.10
C PRO A 3 6.52 -24.53 -1.14
N ILE A 4 6.05 -24.95 -2.31
CA ILE A 4 4.74 -25.62 -2.49
C ILE A 4 4.80 -27.02 -1.89
N LEU A 5 5.89 -27.73 -2.14
CA LEU A 5 6.10 -29.09 -1.61
C LEU A 5 6.27 -29.08 -0.08
N SER A 6 6.73 -27.98 0.50
CA SER A 6 6.89 -27.85 1.96
C SER A 6 5.55 -27.84 2.72
N VAL A 7 4.43 -27.68 2.04
CA VAL A 7 3.09 -27.72 2.64
C VAL A 7 2.60 -29.16 2.78
N ILE A 8 3.04 -30.07 1.87
CA ILE A 8 2.67 -31.48 1.92
C ILE A 8 3.29 -32.12 3.18
N GLY A 9 2.51 -32.81 3.94
CA GLY A 9 2.94 -33.46 5.20
C GLY A 9 2.80 -32.58 6.46
N TYR A 10 2.32 -31.35 6.33
CA TYR A 10 2.00 -30.48 7.46
C TYR A 10 0.50 -30.15 7.45
N PRO A 11 -0.36 -30.97 8.07
CA PRO A 11 -1.79 -30.71 8.17
C PRO A 11 -2.06 -29.28 8.69
N GLN A 12 -3.04 -28.58 8.08
CA GLN A 12 -3.43 -27.22 8.40
C GLN A 12 -2.45 -26.10 7.98
N LYS A 13 -1.32 -26.41 7.34
CA LYS A 13 -0.45 -25.38 6.79
C LYS A 13 -1.02 -24.82 5.52
N THR A 14 -1.08 -23.50 5.43
CA THR A 14 -1.45 -22.77 4.22
C THR A 14 -0.26 -21.94 3.74
N TYR A 15 -0.02 -21.98 2.44
CA TYR A 15 0.98 -21.13 1.79
C TYR A 15 0.27 -20.24 0.78
N VAL A 16 0.55 -18.94 0.83
CA VAL A 16 0.01 -17.97 -0.12
C VAL A 16 1.18 -17.17 -0.69
N LYS A 17 1.20 -17.03 -2.01
CA LYS A 17 2.22 -16.25 -2.70
C LYS A 17 1.63 -15.51 -3.89
N HIS A 18 2.04 -14.27 -4.06
CA HIS A 18 1.89 -13.48 -5.28
C HIS A 18 3.17 -13.67 -6.11
N VAL A 19 3.03 -14.10 -7.35
CA VAL A 19 4.14 -14.42 -8.25
C VAL A 19 4.00 -13.57 -9.50
N GLU A 20 5.04 -12.82 -9.82
CA GLU A 20 5.19 -12.18 -11.12
C GLU A 20 5.73 -13.19 -12.12
N LEU A 21 5.14 -13.24 -13.30
CA LEU A 21 5.54 -14.11 -14.40
C LEU A 21 6.37 -13.33 -15.42
N ASP A 22 7.12 -14.05 -16.24
CA ASP A 22 8.09 -13.46 -17.20
C ASP A 22 7.42 -12.55 -18.26
N ASP A 23 6.12 -12.73 -18.48
CA ASP A 23 5.31 -11.90 -19.39
C ASP A 23 4.72 -10.64 -18.74
N GLY A 24 5.09 -10.35 -17.47
CA GLY A 24 4.56 -9.23 -16.70
C GLY A 24 3.14 -9.44 -16.15
N SER A 25 2.61 -10.64 -16.27
CA SER A 25 1.38 -11.05 -15.60
C SER A 25 1.64 -11.52 -14.18
N PHE A 26 0.57 -11.68 -13.39
CA PHE A 26 0.66 -12.12 -12.00
C PHE A 26 -0.20 -13.35 -11.75
N ALA A 27 0.27 -14.20 -10.85
CA ALA A 27 -0.48 -15.31 -10.31
C ALA A 27 -0.53 -15.22 -8.77
N ASP A 28 -1.74 -15.13 -8.22
CA ASP A 28 -1.98 -15.36 -6.81
C ASP A 28 -2.16 -16.87 -6.61
N VAL A 29 -1.29 -17.46 -5.84
CA VAL A 29 -1.29 -18.93 -5.59
C VAL A 29 -1.52 -19.17 -4.11
N ALA A 30 -2.52 -19.99 -3.80
CA ALA A 30 -2.77 -20.49 -2.46
C ALA A 30 -2.69 -22.02 -2.46
N VAL A 31 -1.95 -22.57 -1.52
CA VAL A 31 -1.82 -24.03 -1.34
C VAL A 31 -2.17 -24.39 0.09
N HIS A 32 -3.04 -25.36 0.25
CA HIS A 32 -3.43 -25.87 1.56
C HIS A 32 -3.24 -27.40 1.60
N SER A 33 -2.61 -27.89 2.66
CA SER A 33 -2.44 -29.32 2.86
C SER A 33 -3.78 -30.01 3.17
N CYS A 34 -4.01 -31.17 2.57
CA CYS A 34 -5.15 -32.00 2.94
C CYS A 34 -5.02 -32.49 4.39
N ALA A 35 -6.17 -32.64 5.06
CA ALA A 35 -6.19 -33.03 6.47
C ALA A 35 -5.61 -34.43 6.73
N ASP A 36 -5.65 -35.31 5.73
CA ASP A 36 -5.10 -36.67 5.75
C ASP A 36 -3.59 -36.71 5.44
N GLY A 37 -2.98 -35.56 5.11
CA GLY A 37 -1.58 -35.48 4.73
C GLY A 37 -1.24 -36.11 3.38
N ALA A 38 -2.23 -36.65 2.65
CA ALA A 38 -2.00 -37.36 1.40
C ALA A 38 -1.83 -36.46 0.17
N GLY A 39 -2.00 -35.14 0.34
CA GLY A 39 -1.91 -34.21 -0.77
C GLY A 39 -2.08 -32.76 -0.35
N ALA A 40 -2.18 -31.89 -1.34
CA ALA A 40 -2.50 -30.48 -1.15
C ALA A 40 -3.47 -30.00 -2.23
N VAL A 41 -4.34 -29.06 -1.83
CA VAL A 41 -5.22 -28.33 -2.74
C VAL A 41 -4.51 -27.06 -3.15
N LEU A 42 -4.39 -26.83 -4.45
CA LEU A 42 -3.83 -25.62 -5.03
C LEU A 42 -4.96 -24.84 -5.70
N ALA A 43 -5.14 -23.60 -5.28
CA ALA A 43 -5.97 -22.62 -5.95
C ALA A 43 -5.09 -21.52 -6.51
N TYR A 44 -5.39 -21.04 -7.69
CA TYR A 44 -4.67 -19.90 -8.27
C TYR A 44 -5.63 -18.95 -8.98
N ARG A 45 -5.26 -17.67 -8.99
CA ARG A 45 -5.91 -16.64 -9.78
C ARG A 45 -4.86 -15.98 -10.67
N TYR A 46 -5.05 -16.07 -11.96
CA TYR A 46 -4.21 -15.41 -12.94
C TYR A 46 -4.73 -14.00 -13.21
N THR A 47 -3.81 -13.03 -13.27
CA THR A 47 -4.10 -11.66 -13.63
C THR A 47 -3.16 -11.25 -14.76
N GLY A 48 -3.70 -11.04 -15.95
CA GLY A 48 -2.93 -10.65 -17.13
C GLY A 48 -2.18 -9.31 -16.94
N ALA A 49 -1.08 -9.13 -17.65
CA ALA A 49 -0.25 -7.95 -17.57
C ALA A 49 -1.03 -6.63 -17.77
N GLU A 50 -2.00 -6.65 -18.68
CA GLU A 50 -2.90 -5.51 -18.93
C GLU A 50 -3.82 -5.18 -17.74
N PHE A 51 -4.21 -6.19 -16.96
CA PHE A 51 -4.98 -6.01 -15.73
C PHE A 51 -4.11 -5.52 -14.58
N SER A 52 -2.87 -5.97 -14.55
CA SER A 52 -1.88 -5.53 -13.55
C SER A 52 -1.56 -4.04 -13.72
N GLN A 53 -1.34 -3.59 -14.94
CA GLN A 53 -1.17 -2.17 -15.24
C GLN A 53 -2.43 -1.36 -14.89
N LYS A 54 -3.64 -1.88 -15.17
CA LYS A 54 -4.91 -1.24 -14.79
C LYS A 54 -5.15 -1.26 -13.28
N SER A 55 -4.67 -2.27 -12.57
CA SER A 55 -4.78 -2.36 -11.10
C SER A 55 -3.92 -1.31 -10.39
N VAL A 56 -2.75 -1.00 -10.90
CA VAL A 56 -1.94 0.15 -10.44
C VAL A 56 -2.67 1.47 -10.75
N LEU A 57 -3.37 1.55 -11.88
CA LEU A 57 -4.21 2.69 -12.26
C LEU A 57 -5.52 2.78 -11.44
N SER A 58 -5.89 1.76 -10.67
CA SER A 58 -7.16 1.73 -9.94
C SER A 58 -7.09 2.30 -8.52
N ILE A 59 -5.91 2.61 -8.01
CA ILE A 59 -5.79 3.28 -6.70
C ILE A 59 -6.22 4.74 -6.80
N GLN A 60 -5.88 5.42 -7.89
CA GLN A 60 -6.20 6.82 -8.08
C GLN A 60 -7.72 7.11 -8.05
N PRO A 61 -8.60 6.37 -8.75
CA PRO A 61 -10.04 6.59 -8.64
C PRO A 61 -10.62 6.39 -7.23
N LEU A 62 -10.02 5.49 -6.44
CA LEU A 62 -10.42 5.32 -5.04
C LEU A 62 -10.04 6.54 -4.21
N ILE A 63 -8.87 7.12 -4.47
CA ILE A 63 -8.40 8.34 -3.80
C ILE A 63 -9.21 9.55 -4.25
N ASP A 64 -9.52 9.67 -5.52
CA ASP A 64 -10.32 10.76 -6.09
C ASP A 64 -11.72 10.79 -5.48
N SER A 65 -12.32 9.62 -5.23
CA SER A 65 -13.62 9.54 -4.56
C SER A 65 -13.58 10.03 -3.10
N TYR A 66 -12.44 9.94 -2.45
CA TYR A 66 -12.22 10.45 -1.09
C TYR A 66 -12.05 11.97 -1.06
N GLY A 67 -11.56 12.56 -2.16
CA GLY A 67 -11.23 13.98 -2.26
C GLY A 67 -12.43 14.90 -2.40
N VAL A 68 -13.58 14.40 -2.85
CA VAL A 68 -14.75 15.23 -3.22
C VAL A 68 -15.36 15.97 -2.02
N ASN A 69 -15.15 15.52 -0.78
CA ASN A 69 -15.67 16.14 0.44
C ASN A 69 -14.64 16.30 1.56
N SER A 70 -13.36 16.04 1.33
CA SER A 70 -12.34 16.12 2.38
C SER A 70 -11.37 17.27 2.14
N THR A 71 -11.13 18.04 3.20
CA THR A 71 -10.12 19.10 3.23
C THR A 71 -8.71 18.56 3.45
N GLY A 72 -8.56 17.23 3.58
CA GLY A 72 -7.32 16.53 3.82
C GLY A 72 -6.65 16.03 2.54
N THR A 73 -5.35 15.86 2.59
CA THR A 73 -4.56 15.23 1.54
C THR A 73 -4.33 13.77 1.90
N LEU A 74 -4.65 12.90 0.95
CA LEU A 74 -4.40 11.47 1.01
C LEU A 74 -3.47 11.09 -0.14
N LEU A 75 -2.43 10.30 0.15
CA LEU A 75 -1.50 9.85 -0.88
C LEU A 75 -0.95 8.46 -0.58
N VAL A 76 -0.66 7.74 -1.65
CA VAL A 76 0.01 6.45 -1.63
C VAL A 76 1.41 6.63 -2.18
N VAL A 77 2.36 6.01 -1.51
CA VAL A 77 3.79 6.04 -1.86
C VAL A 77 4.28 4.63 -2.12
N GLU A 78 4.91 4.44 -3.26
CA GLU A 78 5.61 3.23 -3.65
C GLU A 78 7.06 3.60 -3.96
N GLU A 79 8.01 2.84 -3.49
CA GLU A 79 9.45 3.07 -3.71
C GLU A 79 9.92 4.52 -3.45
N ASN A 80 9.34 5.17 -2.43
CA ASN A 80 9.58 6.57 -2.06
C ASN A 80 9.03 7.63 -3.04
N ARG A 81 8.21 7.25 -4.03
CA ARG A 81 7.49 8.16 -4.91
C ARG A 81 6.00 8.10 -4.67
N VAL A 82 5.35 9.24 -4.79
CA VAL A 82 3.89 9.31 -4.72
C VAL A 82 3.32 8.68 -5.98
N SER A 83 2.66 7.53 -5.83
CA SER A 83 2.02 6.80 -6.94
C SER A 83 0.58 7.25 -7.17
N ALA A 84 -0.11 7.70 -6.12
CA ALA A 84 -1.46 8.22 -6.22
C ALA A 84 -1.74 9.26 -5.13
N SER A 85 -2.57 10.27 -5.42
CA SER A 85 -2.96 11.32 -4.48
C SER A 85 -4.25 12.01 -4.91
N ASN A 86 -5.04 12.49 -3.93
CA ASN A 86 -6.16 13.42 -4.18
C ASN A 86 -5.67 14.87 -4.46
N ASP A 87 -4.38 15.14 -4.30
CA ASP A 87 -3.70 16.33 -4.80
C ASP A 87 -2.81 15.94 -5.99
N PRO A 88 -3.24 16.20 -7.24
CA PRO A 88 -2.49 15.78 -8.43
C PRO A 88 -1.08 16.35 -8.51
N THR A 89 -0.81 17.48 -7.84
CA THR A 89 0.51 18.13 -7.88
C THR A 89 1.58 17.33 -7.14
N LEU A 90 1.17 16.38 -6.30
CA LEU A 90 2.07 15.52 -5.53
C LEU A 90 2.45 14.24 -6.27
N ILE A 91 1.70 13.85 -7.31
CA ILE A 91 1.94 12.59 -8.04
C ILE A 91 3.33 12.62 -8.70
N GLY A 92 4.11 11.55 -8.49
CA GLY A 92 5.48 11.42 -8.99
C GLY A 92 6.55 12.07 -8.10
N MET A 93 6.16 12.89 -7.11
CA MET A 93 7.10 13.53 -6.20
C MET A 93 7.82 12.49 -5.32
N ASN A 94 9.10 12.71 -5.09
CA ASN A 94 9.85 11.93 -4.11
C ASN A 94 9.54 12.44 -2.69
N ILE A 95 9.18 11.56 -1.77
CA ILE A 95 8.80 11.94 -0.41
C ILE A 95 9.92 12.66 0.36
N PHE A 96 11.19 12.40 0.00
CA PHE A 96 12.33 13.06 0.63
C PHE A 96 12.43 14.57 0.27
N GLU A 97 11.75 15.00 -0.79
CA GLU A 97 11.67 16.40 -1.20
C GLU A 97 10.61 17.18 -0.39
N SER A 98 9.74 16.46 0.34
CA SER A 98 8.69 17.07 1.17
C SER A 98 9.04 17.01 2.65
N GLU A 99 9.43 18.13 3.23
CA GLU A 99 9.64 18.28 4.67
C GLU A 99 8.42 17.86 5.50
N ARG A 100 7.21 18.11 4.98
CA ARG A 100 5.95 17.71 5.62
C ARG A 100 5.82 16.20 5.71
N LEU A 101 6.00 15.48 4.59
CA LEU A 101 5.90 14.03 4.55
C LEU A 101 7.00 13.38 5.38
N MET A 102 8.21 13.94 5.34
CA MET A 102 9.31 13.47 6.17
C MET A 102 9.05 13.69 7.67
N SER A 103 8.41 14.79 8.05
CA SER A 103 8.03 15.06 9.44
C SER A 103 6.96 14.08 9.93
N ILE A 104 5.96 13.75 9.10
CA ILE A 104 4.95 12.72 9.39
C ILE A 104 5.63 11.37 9.59
N ARG A 105 6.54 10.99 8.70
CA ARG A 105 7.27 9.72 8.79
C ARG A 105 8.17 9.62 10.02
N ARG A 106 8.91 10.69 10.35
CA ARG A 106 9.82 10.74 11.52
C ARG A 106 9.09 10.64 12.84
N SER A 107 7.83 11.06 12.91
CA SER A 107 7.03 10.96 14.12
C SER A 107 6.77 9.51 14.54
N ASN A 108 7.02 8.54 13.68
CA ASN A 108 7.08 7.09 13.84
C ASN A 108 5.95 6.48 14.69
N ARG A 109 4.76 7.07 14.65
CA ARG A 109 3.56 6.53 15.26
C ARG A 109 2.62 6.09 14.15
N ALA A 110 2.94 4.92 13.56
CA ALA A 110 2.10 4.31 12.56
C ALA A 110 0.64 4.24 13.03
N ASP A 111 -0.27 4.43 12.10
CA ASP A 111 -1.73 4.32 12.29
C ASP A 111 -2.33 5.27 13.34
N LYS A 112 -1.63 6.33 13.73
CA LYS A 112 -2.15 7.37 14.62
C LYS A 112 -2.11 8.74 13.99
N LEU A 113 -3.21 9.46 14.12
CA LEU A 113 -3.27 10.88 13.77
C LEU A 113 -2.50 11.67 14.83
N ILE A 114 -1.47 12.38 14.41
CA ILE A 114 -0.64 13.18 15.30
C ILE A 114 -0.50 14.60 14.79
N ARG A 115 -0.31 15.54 15.69
CA ARG A 115 0.07 16.90 15.34
C ARG A 115 1.55 16.91 14.90
N VAL A 116 1.78 17.31 13.67
CA VAL A 116 3.12 17.38 13.08
C VAL A 116 3.63 18.79 13.19
N TYR A 117 4.74 18.96 13.90
CA TYR A 117 5.44 20.24 13.99
C TYR A 117 6.37 20.35 12.79
N ALA A 118 6.02 21.23 11.88
CA ALA A 118 6.84 21.55 10.74
C ALA A 118 7.89 22.63 11.09
N PRO A 119 9.05 22.66 10.40
CA PRO A 119 10.02 23.75 10.49
C PRO A 119 9.37 25.12 10.22
N LYS A 120 10.02 26.21 10.68
CA LYS A 120 9.54 27.58 10.42
C LYS A 120 9.22 27.78 8.92
N GLY A 121 8.01 28.26 8.62
CA GLY A 121 7.54 28.53 7.27
C GLY A 121 6.67 27.45 6.65
N ILE A 122 6.56 26.27 7.26
CA ILE A 122 5.64 25.23 6.81
C ILE A 122 4.42 25.22 7.73
N GLU A 123 3.23 25.20 7.11
CA GLU A 123 1.98 25.13 7.86
C GLU A 123 1.89 23.86 8.70
N GLN A 124 1.53 24.01 9.97
CA GLN A 124 1.30 22.86 10.86
C GLN A 124 0.14 22.03 10.35
N CYS A 125 0.23 20.73 10.52
CA CYS A 125 -0.81 19.81 10.12
C CYS A 125 -1.00 18.70 11.16
N TYR A 126 -2.14 18.03 11.07
CA TYR A 126 -2.32 16.72 11.66
C TYR A 126 -2.07 15.69 10.56
N GLY A 127 -1.24 14.71 10.84
CA GLY A 127 -0.84 13.72 9.86
C GLY A 127 -0.83 12.31 10.43
N MET A 128 -0.99 11.36 9.54
CA MET A 128 -0.94 9.93 9.81
C MET A 128 -0.09 9.26 8.74
N TYR A 129 0.63 8.23 9.14
CA TYR A 129 1.41 7.36 8.29
C TYR A 129 1.08 5.91 8.60
N SER A 130 0.82 5.14 7.58
CA SER A 130 0.64 3.69 7.67
C SER A 130 1.54 3.00 6.66
N HIS A 131 2.10 1.87 7.03
CA HIS A 131 3.02 1.11 6.19
C HIS A 131 2.42 -0.25 5.83
N GLY A 132 2.21 -0.48 4.54
CA GLY A 132 1.84 -1.77 3.97
C GLY A 132 3.08 -2.55 3.50
N ARG A 133 2.85 -3.67 2.83
CA ARG A 133 3.95 -4.55 2.35
C ARG A 133 4.83 -3.84 1.30
N ASN A 134 4.23 -3.24 0.29
CA ASN A 134 4.92 -2.63 -0.86
C ASN A 134 4.58 -1.15 -1.04
N TYR A 135 3.77 -0.58 -0.15
CA TYR A 135 3.33 0.81 -0.22
C TYR A 135 3.28 1.44 1.17
N SER A 136 3.25 2.74 1.20
CA SER A 136 2.97 3.51 2.41
C SER A 136 1.82 4.48 2.13
N LEU A 137 0.94 4.63 3.09
CA LEU A 137 -0.18 5.56 3.05
C LEU A 137 0.15 6.77 3.94
N TYR A 138 -0.02 7.95 3.41
CA TYR A 138 0.05 9.20 4.16
C TYR A 138 -1.28 9.92 4.05
N ALA A 139 -1.74 10.45 5.18
CA ALA A 139 -2.88 11.34 5.23
C ALA A 139 -2.53 12.54 6.10
N TYR A 140 -2.91 13.74 5.67
CA TYR A 140 -2.73 14.93 6.51
C TYR A 140 -3.79 15.99 6.23
N VAL A 141 -4.05 16.80 7.24
CA VAL A 141 -4.98 17.93 7.16
C VAL A 141 -4.32 19.17 7.80
N PRO A 142 -4.42 20.36 7.19
CA PRO A 142 -3.92 21.58 7.80
C PRO A 142 -4.52 21.81 9.20
N ALA A 143 -3.69 22.21 10.18
CA ALA A 143 -4.16 22.37 11.56
C ALA A 143 -5.29 23.39 11.70
N ARG A 144 -5.34 24.41 10.84
CA ARG A 144 -6.41 25.43 10.81
C ARG A 144 -7.79 24.90 10.41
N GLN A 145 -7.86 23.67 9.87
CA GLN A 145 -9.11 23.05 9.39
C GLN A 145 -9.71 22.05 10.41
N VAL A 146 -9.03 21.86 11.52
CA VAL A 146 -9.46 20.91 12.57
C VAL A 146 -10.22 21.60 13.70
N TYR A 147 -10.25 22.96 13.71
CA TYR A 147 -10.95 23.78 14.72
C TYR A 147 -11.96 24.71 14.09
#